data_0642c91c8de883d3016de69841927f71
#
_entry.id   0642c91c8de883d3016de69841927f71
#
_cell.length_a   1.000
_cell.length_b   1.000
_cell.length_c   1.000
_cell.angle_alpha   90.00
_cell.angle_beta   90.00
_cell.angle_gamma   90.00
#
_symmetry.space_group_name_H-M   'P 1'
#
loop_
_entity.id
_entity.type
_entity.pdbx_description
1 polymer ?
#
loop_
_entity_poly.entity_id
_entity_poly.type
_entity_poly.pdbx_seq_one_letter_code
_entity_poly.pdbx_strand_id
1 'polypeptide(L)'
;MQPNDDIAWDAVQRRDRAFDGRFVTGVLTTGIYCRPSCAARHPARANVRFFASGEEAKASGLRACKRCLPDDVARDEAAVLAAVEAIKRSAGRHTLGDLATLTGYSPTHFQRVFTRATGLSPAAYSRALREERARKELSGAETVGEAIYDAGFEAPSRFYAAMEGRMGMTPSDWRGGGKGRTVHWSVIETSLGAMLVAATDRGVCCLSFGEGEPELRDRFPNATLVPAGENFRDLFEEVVAAVETPGSAANIPLDVKGTAFQQRVWRSESVV
;
A
#
# COMPACT_ATOMS: atom_id res chain seq x y z
N MET A 1 16.26 -13.37 -15.17
CA MET A 1 15.89 -14.16 -16.40
C MET A 1 15.01 -13.28 -17.27
N GLN A 2 15.38 -13.05 -18.52
CA GLN A 2 14.58 -12.25 -19.44
C GLN A 2 13.28 -13.00 -19.76
N PRO A 3 12.09 -12.37 -19.72
CA PRO A 3 10.85 -13.02 -20.11
C PRO A 3 10.88 -13.36 -21.60
N ASN A 4 10.07 -14.34 -22.01
CA ASN A 4 9.84 -14.64 -23.42
C ASN A 4 9.38 -13.35 -24.15
N ASP A 5 9.78 -13.19 -25.41
CA ASP A 5 9.51 -12.02 -26.24
C ASP A 5 8.01 -11.67 -26.34
N ASP A 6 7.12 -12.68 -26.33
CA ASP A 6 5.67 -12.46 -26.36
C ASP A 6 5.14 -11.89 -25.04
N ILE A 7 5.62 -12.41 -23.91
CA ILE A 7 5.30 -11.89 -22.57
C ILE A 7 5.84 -10.46 -22.43
N ALA A 8 7.07 -10.23 -22.89
CA ALA A 8 7.69 -8.92 -22.83
C ALA A 8 6.93 -7.89 -23.69
N TRP A 9 6.48 -8.30 -24.88
CA TRP A 9 5.70 -7.44 -25.77
C TRP A 9 4.33 -7.10 -25.19
N ASP A 10 3.62 -8.06 -24.63
CA ASP A 10 2.35 -7.86 -23.97
C ASP A 10 2.49 -6.90 -22.77
N ALA A 11 3.52 -7.07 -21.93
CA ALA A 11 3.83 -6.15 -20.85
C ALA A 11 4.05 -4.71 -21.35
N VAL A 12 4.74 -4.52 -22.46
CA VAL A 12 4.95 -3.20 -23.07
C VAL A 12 3.63 -2.61 -23.59
N GLN A 13 2.80 -3.40 -24.26
CA GLN A 13 1.51 -2.94 -24.77
C GLN A 13 0.57 -2.48 -23.66
N ARG A 14 0.53 -3.22 -22.55
CA ARG A 14 -0.26 -2.89 -21.37
C ARG A 14 0.41 -1.87 -20.45
N ARG A 15 1.65 -1.49 -20.76
CA ARG A 15 2.47 -0.63 -19.89
C ARG A 15 2.54 -1.15 -18.47
N ASP A 16 2.77 -2.44 -18.34
CA ASP A 16 2.76 -3.13 -17.08
C ASP A 16 4.00 -2.77 -16.23
N ARG A 17 3.74 -2.13 -15.10
CA ARG A 17 4.78 -1.69 -14.16
C ARG A 17 5.43 -2.83 -13.39
N ALA A 18 4.77 -3.97 -13.27
CA ALA A 18 5.33 -5.14 -12.58
C ALA A 18 6.57 -5.70 -13.31
N PHE A 19 6.78 -5.28 -14.56
CA PHE A 19 7.94 -5.65 -15.35
C PHE A 19 9.05 -4.58 -15.40
N ASP A 20 8.83 -3.41 -14.79
CA ASP A 20 9.88 -2.38 -14.68
C ASP A 20 11.07 -2.94 -13.87
N GLY A 21 12.27 -2.79 -14.40
CA GLY A 21 13.49 -3.35 -13.80
C GLY A 21 13.79 -4.80 -14.17
N ARG A 22 12.83 -5.57 -14.69
CA ARG A 22 13.05 -6.96 -15.12
C ARG A 22 13.66 -7.06 -16.51
N PHE A 23 13.38 -6.09 -17.38
CA PHE A 23 13.96 -5.95 -18.72
C PHE A 23 13.77 -4.52 -19.23
N VAL A 24 14.43 -4.18 -20.32
CA VAL A 24 14.23 -2.92 -21.03
C VAL A 24 13.87 -3.16 -22.49
N THR A 25 13.10 -2.23 -23.04
CA THR A 25 12.59 -2.28 -24.41
C THR A 25 13.41 -1.34 -25.29
N GLY A 26 14.23 -1.86 -26.16
CA GLY A 26 15.00 -1.08 -27.15
C GLY A 26 14.17 -0.81 -28.40
N VAL A 27 14.13 0.44 -28.85
CA VAL A 27 13.49 0.87 -30.10
C VAL A 27 14.59 1.18 -31.11
N LEU A 28 14.81 0.27 -32.04
CA LEU A 28 15.95 0.30 -32.97
C LEU A 28 15.93 1.52 -33.88
N THR A 29 14.76 1.99 -34.32
CA THR A 29 14.61 3.16 -35.18
C THR A 29 14.98 4.49 -34.50
N THR A 30 14.89 4.57 -33.19
CA THR A 30 15.19 5.80 -32.43
C THR A 30 16.47 5.72 -31.62
N GLY A 31 17.05 4.53 -31.51
CA GLY A 31 18.24 4.27 -30.70
C GLY A 31 17.98 4.50 -29.18
N ILE A 32 16.73 4.30 -28.72
CA ILE A 32 16.34 4.57 -27.34
C ILE A 32 15.84 3.29 -26.68
N TYR A 33 16.24 3.04 -25.43
CA TYR A 33 15.61 2.01 -24.61
C TYR A 33 14.78 2.60 -23.47
N CYS A 34 13.68 1.93 -23.16
CA CYS A 34 12.65 2.35 -22.23
C CYS A 34 12.34 1.24 -21.21
N ARG A 35 11.70 1.60 -20.07
CA ARG A 35 10.99 0.61 -19.25
C ARG A 35 9.76 0.09 -19.97
N PRO A 36 9.25 -1.11 -19.63
CA PRO A 36 7.98 -1.63 -20.13
C PRO A 36 6.81 -0.66 -19.95
N SER A 37 6.72 0.01 -18.79
CA SER A 37 5.65 0.95 -18.46
C SER A 37 5.77 2.36 -19.07
N CYS A 38 6.70 2.58 -20.02
CA CYS A 38 6.94 3.90 -20.58
C CYS A 38 5.68 4.49 -21.24
N ALA A 39 5.35 5.75 -20.90
CA ALA A 39 4.21 6.47 -21.47
C ALA A 39 4.46 7.04 -22.88
N ALA A 40 5.57 6.71 -23.54
CA ALA A 40 5.83 7.05 -24.93
C ALA A 40 4.86 6.32 -25.87
N ARG A 41 4.73 6.81 -27.13
CA ARG A 41 3.98 6.09 -28.17
C ARG A 41 4.60 4.71 -28.37
N HIS A 42 3.76 3.68 -28.48
CA HIS A 42 4.22 2.33 -28.75
C HIS A 42 4.91 2.26 -30.12
N PRO A 43 6.10 1.67 -30.20
CA PRO A 43 6.76 1.42 -31.46
C PRO A 43 6.09 0.25 -32.20
N ALA A 44 6.35 0.10 -33.51
CA ALA A 44 5.97 -1.11 -34.20
C ALA A 44 6.80 -2.29 -33.66
N ARG A 45 6.20 -3.46 -33.50
CA ARG A 45 6.86 -4.67 -32.92
C ARG A 45 8.16 -5.04 -33.68
N ALA A 46 8.17 -4.89 -34.99
CA ALA A 46 9.33 -5.19 -35.82
C ALA A 46 10.57 -4.33 -35.48
N ASN A 47 10.38 -3.18 -34.84
CA ASN A 47 11.46 -2.26 -34.47
C ASN A 47 11.86 -2.40 -32.97
N VAL A 48 11.34 -3.41 -32.29
CA VAL A 48 11.58 -3.62 -30.87
C VAL A 48 12.48 -4.82 -30.64
N ARG A 49 13.46 -4.62 -29.76
CA ARG A 49 14.31 -5.67 -29.21
C ARG A 49 14.27 -5.54 -27.67
N PHE A 50 14.20 -6.66 -26.97
CA PHE A 50 14.26 -6.71 -25.53
C PHE A 50 15.68 -7.02 -25.05
N PHE A 51 16.07 -6.43 -23.92
CA PHE A 51 17.38 -6.58 -23.29
C PHE A 51 17.16 -6.85 -21.79
N ALA A 52 17.99 -7.71 -21.22
CA ALA A 52 17.89 -8.05 -19.81
C ALA A 52 18.18 -6.85 -18.89
N SER A 53 19.00 -5.88 -19.35
CA SER A 53 19.35 -4.69 -18.58
C SER A 53 19.57 -3.46 -19.47
N GLY A 54 19.60 -2.28 -18.83
CA GLY A 54 20.01 -1.04 -19.51
C GLY A 54 21.46 -1.07 -19.98
N GLU A 55 22.34 -1.80 -19.31
CA GLU A 55 23.75 -1.96 -19.69
C GLU A 55 23.88 -2.73 -21.00
N GLU A 56 23.13 -3.83 -21.15
CA GLU A 56 23.10 -4.61 -22.39
C GLU A 56 22.56 -3.78 -23.57
N ALA A 57 21.50 -2.99 -23.31
CA ALA A 57 20.97 -2.07 -24.32
C ALA A 57 21.98 -0.98 -24.71
N LYS A 58 22.72 -0.41 -23.75
CA LYS A 58 23.81 0.55 -24.01
C LYS A 58 24.93 -0.09 -24.84
N ALA A 59 25.34 -1.30 -24.49
CA ALA A 59 26.35 -2.05 -25.25
C ALA A 59 25.92 -2.31 -26.70
N SER A 60 24.60 -2.38 -26.95
CA SER A 60 24.02 -2.48 -28.30
C SER A 60 23.83 -1.12 -29.00
N GLY A 61 24.40 -0.03 -28.45
CA GLY A 61 24.37 1.30 -29.06
C GLY A 61 23.11 2.12 -28.77
N LEU A 62 22.24 1.67 -27.87
CA LEU A 62 21.02 2.40 -27.48
C LEU A 62 21.31 3.34 -26.30
N ARG A 63 20.54 4.41 -26.20
CA ARG A 63 20.58 5.34 -25.05
C ARG A 63 19.31 5.27 -24.20
N ALA A 64 19.45 5.61 -22.91
CA ALA A 64 18.32 5.65 -21.99
C ALA A 64 17.27 6.70 -22.39
N CYS A 65 16.00 6.34 -22.25
CA CYS A 65 14.88 7.26 -22.44
C CYS A 65 14.87 8.34 -21.34
N LYS A 66 14.94 9.62 -21.75
CA LYS A 66 14.88 10.76 -20.81
C LYS A 66 13.54 10.95 -20.12
N ARG A 67 12.46 10.34 -20.65
CA ARG A 67 11.12 10.44 -20.09
C ARG A 67 10.90 9.43 -18.96
N CYS A 68 11.25 8.16 -19.18
CA CYS A 68 10.98 7.09 -18.21
C CYS A 68 12.19 6.75 -17.33
N LEU A 69 13.40 7.23 -17.65
CA LEU A 69 14.63 7.02 -16.87
C LEU A 69 14.80 5.54 -16.47
N PRO A 70 15.00 4.62 -17.45
CA PRO A 70 14.98 3.19 -17.16
C PRO A 70 16.10 2.74 -16.23
N ASP A 71 17.21 3.48 -16.15
CA ASP A 71 18.35 3.17 -15.30
C ASP A 71 18.13 3.55 -13.81
N ASP A 72 17.11 4.38 -13.52
CA ASP A 72 16.83 4.84 -12.17
C ASP A 72 15.89 3.90 -11.37
N VAL A 73 15.43 2.78 -11.96
CA VAL A 73 14.47 1.88 -11.28
C VAL A 73 15.02 1.34 -9.97
N ALA A 74 16.21 0.75 -9.98
CA ALA A 74 16.84 0.21 -8.77
C ALA A 74 17.11 1.30 -7.72
N ARG A 75 17.48 2.52 -8.16
CA ARG A 75 17.66 3.66 -7.27
C ARG A 75 16.34 4.14 -6.66
N ASP A 76 15.28 4.21 -7.46
CA ASP A 76 13.93 4.56 -7.00
C ASP A 76 13.44 3.55 -5.95
N GLU A 77 13.61 2.24 -6.20
CA GLU A 77 13.26 1.16 -5.27
C GLU A 77 14.04 1.26 -3.96
N ALA A 78 15.36 1.40 -4.04
CA ALA A 78 16.20 1.55 -2.85
C ALA A 78 15.81 2.79 -2.02
N ALA A 79 15.45 3.90 -2.68
CA ALA A 79 14.99 5.12 -2.01
C ALA A 79 13.66 4.90 -1.29
N VAL A 80 12.71 4.18 -1.91
CA VAL A 80 11.42 3.85 -1.30
C VAL A 80 11.62 2.95 -0.08
N LEU A 81 12.42 1.88 -0.21
CA LEU A 81 12.72 0.97 0.90
C LEU A 81 13.37 1.69 2.07
N ALA A 82 14.40 2.51 1.82
CA ALA A 82 15.07 3.30 2.85
C ALA A 82 14.10 4.24 3.58
N ALA A 83 13.20 4.88 2.84
CA ALA A 83 12.20 5.77 3.42
C ALA A 83 11.15 5.01 4.24
N VAL A 84 10.67 3.86 3.76
CA VAL A 84 9.74 2.98 4.49
C VAL A 84 10.36 2.55 5.82
N GLU A 85 11.61 2.11 5.82
CA GLU A 85 12.33 1.72 7.03
C GLU A 85 12.53 2.91 8.00
N ALA A 86 12.83 4.10 7.49
CA ALA A 86 12.93 5.29 8.30
C ALA A 86 11.60 5.65 8.96
N ILE A 87 10.49 5.60 8.21
CA ILE A 87 9.14 5.87 8.72
C ILE A 87 8.77 4.84 9.79
N LYS A 88 9.02 3.54 9.56
CA LYS A 88 8.76 2.48 10.53
C LYS A 88 9.50 2.70 11.85
N ARG A 89 10.80 3.02 11.80
CA ARG A 89 11.64 3.25 12.99
C ARG A 89 11.27 4.49 13.79
N SER A 90 10.89 5.57 13.12
CA SER A 90 10.64 6.87 13.76
C SER A 90 9.21 7.09 14.22
N ALA A 91 8.35 6.11 14.12
CA ALA A 91 6.91 6.25 14.36
C ALA A 91 6.25 7.34 13.48
N GLY A 92 6.77 7.55 12.28
CA GLY A 92 6.20 8.49 11.32
C GLY A 92 6.53 9.97 11.60
N ARG A 93 7.61 10.27 12.33
CA ARG A 93 8.02 11.65 12.66
C ARG A 93 8.82 12.36 11.56
N HIS A 94 9.17 11.67 10.46
CA HIS A 94 9.89 12.30 9.35
C HIS A 94 9.00 13.22 8.53
N THR A 95 9.52 14.38 8.20
CA THR A 95 8.94 15.26 7.19
C THR A 95 9.29 14.77 5.78
N LEU A 96 8.59 15.28 4.76
CA LEU A 96 8.94 15.02 3.37
C LEU A 96 10.37 15.44 3.05
N GLY A 97 10.82 16.55 3.64
CA GLY A 97 12.19 17.06 3.47
C GLY A 97 13.23 16.10 4.03
N ASP A 98 13.01 15.55 5.23
CA ASP A 98 13.91 14.59 5.86
C ASP A 98 14.06 13.32 5.00
N LEU A 99 12.94 12.77 4.51
CA LEU A 99 12.95 11.57 3.66
C LEU A 99 13.62 11.83 2.30
N ALA A 100 13.39 13.01 1.72
CA ALA A 100 14.03 13.41 0.49
C ALA A 100 15.55 13.56 0.66
N THR A 101 15.99 14.16 1.76
CA THR A 101 17.42 14.28 2.11
C THR A 101 18.04 12.91 2.33
N LEU A 102 17.38 12.03 3.10
CA LEU A 102 17.83 10.66 3.35
C LEU A 102 18.09 9.88 2.04
N THR A 103 17.23 10.09 1.04
CA THR A 103 17.27 9.35 -0.22
C THR A 103 18.04 10.03 -1.35
N GLY A 104 18.52 11.26 -1.12
CA GLY A 104 19.25 12.06 -2.11
C GLY A 104 18.40 12.58 -3.26
N TYR A 105 17.10 12.79 -3.02
CA TYR A 105 16.14 13.35 -3.98
C TYR A 105 15.70 14.76 -3.58
N SER A 106 15.15 15.51 -4.54
CA SER A 106 14.34 16.69 -4.20
C SER A 106 12.99 16.24 -3.61
N PRO A 107 12.37 17.01 -2.69
CA PRO A 107 11.10 16.65 -2.07
C PRO A 107 10.00 16.31 -3.08
N THR A 108 9.85 17.11 -4.12
CA THR A 108 8.85 16.89 -5.18
C THR A 108 9.11 15.62 -6.00
N HIS A 109 10.38 15.31 -6.29
CA HIS A 109 10.73 14.09 -7.01
C HIS A 109 10.53 12.87 -6.13
N PHE A 110 11.01 12.90 -4.90
CA PHE A 110 10.82 11.83 -3.93
C PHE A 110 9.33 11.51 -3.72
N GLN A 111 8.48 12.53 -3.50
CA GLN A 111 7.05 12.31 -3.35
C GLN A 111 6.43 11.58 -4.55
N ARG A 112 6.83 11.92 -5.79
CA ARG A 112 6.35 11.23 -6.99
C ARG A 112 6.84 9.79 -7.09
N VAL A 113 8.11 9.54 -6.77
CA VAL A 113 8.71 8.20 -6.74
C VAL A 113 7.99 7.34 -5.70
N PHE A 114 7.88 7.83 -4.47
CA PHE A 114 7.24 7.12 -3.37
C PHE A 114 5.76 6.84 -3.65
N THR A 115 4.99 7.86 -4.10
CA THR A 115 3.57 7.68 -4.44
C THR A 115 3.37 6.71 -5.59
N ARG A 116 4.27 6.70 -6.57
CA ARG A 116 4.23 5.75 -7.69
C ARG A 116 4.43 4.31 -7.22
N ALA A 117 5.37 4.09 -6.30
CA ALA A 117 5.71 2.77 -5.79
C ALA A 117 4.68 2.25 -4.79
N THR A 118 4.23 3.11 -3.85
CA THR A 118 3.36 2.71 -2.74
C THR A 118 1.88 3.05 -2.96
N GLY A 119 1.55 3.91 -3.94
CA GLY A 119 0.21 4.47 -4.17
C GLY A 119 -0.23 5.51 -3.13
N LEU A 120 0.58 5.72 -2.09
CA LEU A 120 0.31 6.68 -1.03
C LEU A 120 1.39 7.77 -1.01
N SER A 121 1.04 8.99 -0.63
CA SER A 121 2.08 9.97 -0.30
C SER A 121 2.84 9.54 0.96
N PRO A 122 4.11 9.94 1.15
CA PRO A 122 4.86 9.63 2.36
C PRO A 122 4.13 10.01 3.65
N ALA A 123 3.43 11.14 3.66
CA ALA A 123 2.63 11.58 4.80
C ALA A 123 1.41 10.67 5.07
N ALA A 124 0.72 10.22 4.01
CA ALA A 124 -0.39 9.28 4.14
C ALA A 124 0.08 7.91 4.62
N TYR A 125 1.22 7.44 4.10
CA TYR A 125 1.85 6.19 4.55
C TYR A 125 2.25 6.25 6.04
N SER A 126 2.91 7.33 6.47
CA SER A 126 3.27 7.55 7.88
C SER A 126 2.06 7.59 8.79
N ARG A 127 0.95 8.20 8.33
CA ARG A 127 -0.31 8.26 9.07
C ARG A 127 -0.89 6.87 9.25
N ALA A 128 -1.01 6.09 8.18
CA ALA A 128 -1.55 4.73 8.23
C ALA A 128 -0.76 3.82 9.20
N LEU A 129 0.56 3.87 9.17
CA LEU A 129 1.40 3.13 10.12
C LEU A 129 1.20 3.58 11.59
N ARG A 130 0.98 4.88 11.81
CA ARG A 130 0.71 5.40 13.15
C ARG A 130 -0.65 4.94 13.67
N GLU A 131 -1.66 4.92 12.81
CA GLU A 131 -2.99 4.40 13.12
C GLU A 131 -2.96 2.91 13.45
N GLU A 132 -2.24 2.12 12.66
CA GLU A 132 -2.03 0.68 12.92
C GLU A 132 -1.32 0.45 14.27
N ARG A 133 -0.26 1.22 14.54
CA ARG A 133 0.44 1.18 15.83
C ARG A 133 -0.51 1.54 16.97
N ALA A 134 -1.33 2.58 16.82
CA ALA A 134 -2.28 2.98 17.83
C ALA A 134 -3.28 1.87 18.18
N ARG A 135 -3.79 1.14 17.19
CA ARG A 135 -4.65 -0.03 17.41
C ARG A 135 -3.93 -1.12 18.19
N LYS A 136 -2.67 -1.38 17.85
CA LYS A 136 -1.85 -2.38 18.53
C LYS A 136 -1.58 -2.00 19.98
N GLU A 137 -1.14 -0.77 20.22
CA GLU A 137 -0.87 -0.29 21.60
C GLU A 137 -2.13 -0.28 22.46
N LEU A 138 -3.29 0.12 21.90
CA LEU A 138 -4.57 0.05 22.59
C LEU A 138 -4.93 -1.36 23.07
N SER A 139 -4.56 -2.40 22.32
CA SER A 139 -4.87 -3.79 22.69
C SER A 139 -4.04 -4.30 23.88
N GLY A 140 -2.90 -3.66 24.17
CA GLY A 140 -1.98 -4.08 25.26
C GLY A 140 -1.85 -3.12 26.41
N ALA A 141 -2.34 -1.87 26.29
CA ALA A 141 -2.12 -0.83 27.28
C ALA A 141 -3.05 -0.93 28.49
N GLU A 142 -2.57 -0.49 29.67
CA GLU A 142 -3.39 -0.37 30.88
C GLU A 142 -4.40 0.79 30.76
N THR A 143 -4.02 1.86 30.06
CA THR A 143 -4.88 3.03 29.85
C THR A 143 -4.87 3.48 28.38
N VAL A 144 -5.96 4.14 27.95
CA VAL A 144 -6.01 4.77 26.61
C VAL A 144 -4.96 5.88 26.49
N GLY A 145 -4.68 6.61 27.59
CA GLY A 145 -3.67 7.65 27.60
C GLY A 145 -2.27 7.13 27.32
N GLU A 146 -1.88 6.03 27.93
CA GLU A 146 -0.60 5.36 27.68
C GLU A 146 -0.47 4.94 26.19
N ALA A 147 -1.47 4.22 25.68
CA ALA A 147 -1.50 3.80 24.27
C ALA A 147 -1.35 4.97 23.29
N ILE A 148 -1.92 6.14 23.60
CA ILE A 148 -1.80 7.34 22.75
C ILE A 148 -0.35 7.80 22.64
N TYR A 149 0.38 7.86 23.76
CA TYR A 149 1.76 8.30 23.76
C TYR A 149 2.70 7.26 23.16
N ASP A 150 2.48 5.97 23.46
CA ASP A 150 3.27 4.85 22.92
C ASP A 150 3.09 4.72 21.40
N ALA A 151 1.89 5.01 20.89
CA ALA A 151 1.65 5.10 19.45
C ALA A 151 2.34 6.30 18.77
N GLY A 152 2.95 7.20 19.55
CA GLY A 152 3.71 8.35 19.06
C GLY A 152 2.86 9.60 18.79
N PHE A 153 1.68 9.72 19.42
CA PHE A 153 0.92 10.96 19.40
C PHE A 153 1.40 11.91 20.49
N GLU A 154 1.55 13.19 20.14
CA GLU A 154 2.01 14.22 21.07
C GLU A 154 0.92 14.72 22.03
N ALA A 155 -0.36 14.51 21.65
CA ALA A 155 -1.50 14.94 22.45
C ALA A 155 -2.73 14.07 22.16
N PRO A 156 -3.59 13.81 23.17
CA PRO A 156 -4.82 13.08 23.01
C PRO A 156 -5.75 13.66 21.93
N SER A 157 -5.86 14.99 21.83
CA SER A 157 -6.69 15.63 20.81
C SER A 157 -6.28 15.27 19.39
N ARG A 158 -4.97 15.15 19.11
CA ARG A 158 -4.47 14.72 17.80
C ARG A 158 -4.78 13.25 17.53
N PHE A 159 -4.71 12.40 18.54
CA PHE A 159 -5.10 11.01 18.42
C PHE A 159 -6.59 10.88 18.10
N TYR A 160 -7.49 11.50 18.89
CA TYR A 160 -8.92 11.41 18.65
C TYR A 160 -9.31 11.93 17.26
N ALA A 161 -8.75 13.06 16.84
CA ALA A 161 -8.98 13.58 15.48
C ALA A 161 -8.47 12.65 14.36
N ALA A 162 -7.33 11.97 14.60
CA ALA A 162 -6.79 11.03 13.60
C ALA A 162 -7.58 9.72 13.52
N MET A 163 -8.14 9.27 14.65
CA MET A 163 -8.83 7.97 14.76
C MET A 163 -10.36 8.08 14.58
N GLU A 164 -10.90 9.30 14.47
CA GLU A 164 -12.32 9.52 14.26
C GLU A 164 -12.83 8.80 13.01
N GLY A 165 -13.90 8.00 13.17
CA GLY A 165 -14.49 7.21 12.08
C GLY A 165 -13.62 6.05 11.56
N ARG A 166 -12.47 5.77 12.18
CA ARG A 166 -11.46 4.84 11.63
C ARG A 166 -11.23 3.57 12.46
N MET A 167 -11.96 3.41 13.55
CA MET A 167 -11.80 2.27 14.43
C MET A 167 -13.04 1.37 14.51
N GLY A 168 -14.18 1.84 13.99
CA GLY A 168 -15.45 1.15 14.14
C GLY A 168 -15.96 1.03 15.58
N MET A 169 -15.22 1.53 16.57
CA MET A 169 -15.60 1.59 17.97
C MET A 169 -14.78 2.66 18.71
N THR A 170 -15.12 2.96 19.97
CA THR A 170 -14.31 3.91 20.74
C THR A 170 -12.95 3.31 21.12
N PRO A 171 -11.91 4.14 21.37
CA PRO A 171 -10.62 3.66 21.86
C PRO A 171 -10.74 2.86 23.17
N SER A 172 -11.69 3.21 24.05
CA SER A 172 -11.97 2.48 25.29
C SER A 172 -12.59 1.11 25.03
N ASP A 173 -13.51 1.00 24.06
CA ASP A 173 -14.09 -0.28 23.66
C ASP A 173 -13.02 -1.18 23.03
N TRP A 174 -12.18 -0.59 22.16
CA TRP A 174 -11.07 -1.29 21.52
C TRP A 174 -10.11 -1.87 22.58
N ARG A 175 -9.65 -1.05 23.51
CA ARG A 175 -8.80 -1.47 24.63
C ARG A 175 -9.46 -2.54 25.50
N GLY A 176 -10.76 -2.44 25.70
CA GLY A 176 -11.57 -3.44 26.41
C GLY A 176 -11.83 -4.73 25.62
N GLY A 177 -11.16 -4.94 24.47
CA GLY A 177 -11.36 -6.11 23.61
C GLY A 177 -12.77 -6.21 23.06
N GLY A 178 -13.42 -5.09 22.77
CA GLY A 178 -14.77 -5.01 22.24
C GLY A 178 -15.87 -5.30 23.27
N LYS A 179 -15.61 -5.15 24.55
CA LYS A 179 -16.56 -5.44 25.63
C LYS A 179 -17.90 -4.72 25.42
N GLY A 180 -18.98 -5.51 25.38
CA GLY A 180 -20.35 -5.00 25.18
C GLY A 180 -20.63 -4.52 23.75
N ARG A 181 -19.77 -4.84 22.79
CA ARG A 181 -19.99 -4.57 21.37
C ARG A 181 -20.34 -5.84 20.63
N THR A 182 -21.23 -5.70 19.64
CA THR A 182 -21.47 -6.73 18.62
C THR A 182 -20.61 -6.39 17.41
N VAL A 183 -19.83 -7.36 16.96
CA VAL A 183 -18.98 -7.27 15.77
C VAL A 183 -19.53 -8.23 14.72
N HIS A 184 -20.00 -7.67 13.62
CA HIS A 184 -20.47 -8.42 12.46
C HIS A 184 -19.30 -8.66 11.53
N TRP A 185 -19.10 -9.89 11.06
CA TRP A 185 -17.94 -10.25 10.27
C TRP A 185 -18.28 -11.16 9.08
N SER A 186 -17.44 -11.11 8.07
CA SER A 186 -17.48 -12.03 6.92
C SER A 186 -16.08 -12.22 6.35
N VAL A 187 -15.84 -13.38 5.72
CA VAL A 187 -14.66 -13.60 4.88
C VAL A 187 -15.12 -13.60 3.43
N ILE A 188 -14.51 -12.75 2.62
CA ILE A 188 -14.91 -12.49 1.23
C ILE A 188 -13.70 -12.72 0.32
N GLU A 189 -13.89 -13.48 -0.76
CA GLU A 189 -12.85 -13.69 -1.76
C GLU A 189 -12.66 -12.42 -2.61
N THR A 190 -11.41 -12.03 -2.77
CA THR A 190 -10.99 -10.86 -3.56
C THR A 190 -9.83 -11.22 -4.49
N SER A 191 -9.48 -10.33 -5.42
CA SER A 191 -8.29 -10.48 -6.27
C SER A 191 -6.97 -10.58 -5.48
N LEU A 192 -6.98 -10.15 -4.21
CA LEU A 192 -5.85 -10.23 -3.28
C LEU A 192 -5.90 -11.46 -2.35
N GLY A 193 -6.91 -12.32 -2.50
CA GLY A 193 -7.18 -13.49 -1.66
C GLY A 193 -8.32 -13.27 -0.66
N ALA A 194 -8.52 -14.26 0.22
CA ALA A 194 -9.56 -14.22 1.24
C ALA A 194 -9.36 -13.04 2.19
N MET A 195 -10.34 -12.17 2.28
CA MET A 195 -10.34 -10.94 3.08
C MET A 195 -11.37 -11.04 4.20
N LEU A 196 -10.92 -10.95 5.44
CA LEU A 196 -11.77 -10.76 6.61
C LEU A 196 -12.18 -9.30 6.71
N VAL A 197 -13.47 -9.04 6.77
CA VAL A 197 -14.06 -7.73 7.08
C VAL A 197 -14.91 -7.87 8.33
N ALA A 198 -14.74 -6.95 9.28
CA ALA A 198 -15.57 -6.90 10.46
C ALA A 198 -15.96 -5.46 10.82
N ALA A 199 -17.21 -5.27 11.22
CA ALA A 199 -17.78 -3.95 11.51
C ALA A 199 -18.70 -3.98 12.75
N THR A 200 -18.84 -2.83 13.37
CA THR A 200 -19.87 -2.54 14.37
C THR A 200 -20.93 -1.61 13.78
N ASP A 201 -21.87 -1.17 14.58
CA ASP A 201 -22.83 -0.09 14.27
C ASP A 201 -22.15 1.26 13.97
N ARG A 202 -20.85 1.41 14.29
CA ARG A 202 -20.05 2.63 14.07
C ARG A 202 -19.14 2.57 12.83
N GLY A 203 -19.10 1.43 12.16
CA GLY A 203 -18.29 1.22 10.97
C GLY A 203 -17.30 0.07 11.10
N VAL A 204 -16.46 -0.11 10.11
CA VAL A 204 -15.49 -1.21 10.05
C VAL A 204 -14.43 -1.06 11.14
N CYS A 205 -14.22 -2.14 11.87
CA CYS A 205 -13.22 -2.23 12.93
C CYS A 205 -12.05 -3.16 12.57
N CYS A 206 -12.23 -4.07 11.61
CA CYS A 206 -11.16 -4.96 11.15
C CYS A 206 -11.25 -5.18 9.65
N LEU A 207 -10.09 -5.17 9.00
CA LEU A 207 -9.88 -5.65 7.64
C LEU A 207 -8.49 -6.31 7.59
N SER A 208 -8.45 -7.58 7.19
CA SER A 208 -7.20 -8.33 7.06
C SER A 208 -7.33 -9.40 5.98
N PHE A 209 -6.19 -9.92 5.51
CA PHE A 209 -6.16 -10.97 4.50
C PHE A 209 -5.58 -12.25 5.10
N GLY A 210 -6.17 -13.40 4.73
CA GLY A 210 -5.74 -14.70 5.21
C GLY A 210 -6.06 -14.97 6.68
N GLU A 211 -6.86 -14.12 7.31
CA GLU A 211 -7.40 -14.29 8.67
C GLU A 211 -8.88 -14.67 8.62
N GLY A 212 -9.40 -15.18 9.76
CA GLY A 212 -10.79 -15.58 9.92
C GLY A 212 -11.35 -15.23 11.29
N GLU A 213 -12.40 -15.94 11.70
CA GLU A 213 -13.01 -15.74 13.02
C GLU A 213 -12.05 -15.96 14.19
N PRO A 214 -11.13 -16.95 14.17
CA PRO A 214 -10.21 -17.17 15.29
C PRO A 214 -9.37 -15.94 15.59
N GLU A 215 -8.74 -15.33 14.57
CA GLU A 215 -7.90 -14.14 14.72
C GLU A 215 -8.73 -12.91 15.12
N LEU A 216 -9.97 -12.83 14.64
CA LEU A 216 -10.91 -11.77 15.05
C LEU A 216 -11.28 -11.91 16.52
N ARG A 217 -11.48 -13.15 16.98
CA ARG A 217 -11.79 -13.45 18.39
C ARG A 217 -10.62 -13.14 19.32
N ASP A 218 -9.40 -13.42 18.88
CA ASP A 218 -8.18 -13.04 19.61
C ASP A 218 -8.04 -11.52 19.70
N ARG A 219 -8.43 -10.81 18.66
CA ARG A 219 -8.39 -9.33 18.62
C ARG A 219 -9.48 -8.69 19.47
N PHE A 220 -10.67 -9.29 19.52
CA PHE A 220 -11.83 -8.80 20.28
C PHE A 220 -12.41 -9.89 21.19
N PRO A 221 -11.66 -10.32 22.22
CA PRO A 221 -12.05 -11.44 23.08
C PRO A 221 -13.32 -11.20 23.91
N ASN A 222 -13.70 -9.94 24.10
CA ASN A 222 -14.85 -9.54 24.91
C ASN A 222 -16.04 -9.06 24.06
N ALA A 223 -15.95 -9.16 22.73
CA ALA A 223 -17.04 -8.81 21.83
C ALA A 223 -17.97 -10.01 21.57
N THR A 224 -19.20 -9.72 21.20
CA THR A 224 -20.10 -10.72 20.60
C THR A 224 -19.83 -10.76 19.10
N LEU A 225 -19.23 -11.85 18.60
CA LEU A 225 -18.97 -12.03 17.17
C LEU A 225 -20.19 -12.68 16.50
N VAL A 226 -20.71 -12.07 15.44
CA VAL A 226 -21.87 -12.52 14.70
C VAL A 226 -21.54 -12.51 13.20
N PRO A 227 -21.79 -13.60 12.45
CA PRO A 227 -21.70 -13.55 11.00
C PRO A 227 -22.56 -12.42 10.43
N ALA A 228 -22.04 -11.68 9.46
CA ALA A 228 -22.73 -10.52 8.90
C ALA A 228 -24.01 -10.95 8.17
N GLY A 229 -25.11 -10.30 8.53
CA GLY A 229 -26.38 -10.40 7.82
C GLY A 229 -26.53 -9.35 6.73
N GLU A 230 -27.74 -9.28 6.14
CA GLU A 230 -28.06 -8.36 5.04
C GLU A 230 -27.80 -6.88 5.40
N ASN A 231 -27.95 -6.51 6.66
CA ASN A 231 -27.74 -5.13 7.12
C ASN A 231 -26.31 -4.63 6.92
N PHE A 232 -25.32 -5.51 6.74
CA PHE A 232 -23.92 -5.17 6.49
C PHE A 232 -23.48 -5.41 5.05
N ARG A 233 -24.37 -5.91 4.18
CA ARG A 233 -24.07 -6.25 2.79
C ARG A 233 -23.51 -5.04 2.05
N ASP A 234 -24.24 -3.93 2.03
CA ASP A 234 -23.86 -2.72 1.30
C ASP A 234 -22.50 -2.20 1.75
N LEU A 235 -22.26 -2.15 3.07
CA LEU A 235 -20.98 -1.72 3.62
C LEU A 235 -19.85 -2.65 3.18
N PHE A 236 -20.06 -3.95 3.18
CA PHE A 236 -19.02 -4.92 2.81
C PHE A 236 -18.77 -4.94 1.30
N GLU A 237 -19.80 -4.75 0.47
CA GLU A 237 -19.65 -4.56 -0.97
C GLU A 237 -18.84 -3.29 -1.29
N GLU A 238 -19.09 -2.19 -0.59
CA GLU A 238 -18.28 -0.97 -0.73
C GLU A 238 -16.81 -1.21 -0.33
N VAL A 239 -16.56 -1.99 0.73
CA VAL A 239 -15.20 -2.37 1.15
C VAL A 239 -14.51 -3.19 0.06
N VAL A 240 -15.20 -4.19 -0.51
CA VAL A 240 -14.68 -5.01 -1.62
C VAL A 240 -14.39 -4.13 -2.83
N ALA A 241 -15.31 -3.26 -3.23
CA ALA A 241 -15.12 -2.35 -4.36
C ALA A 241 -13.90 -1.42 -4.15
N ALA A 242 -13.67 -0.96 -2.92
CA ALA A 242 -12.50 -0.14 -2.58
C ALA A 242 -11.18 -0.92 -2.69
N VAL A 243 -11.19 -2.21 -2.37
CA VAL A 243 -10.02 -3.10 -2.49
C VAL A 243 -9.74 -3.42 -3.96
N GLU A 244 -10.78 -3.75 -4.74
CA GLU A 244 -10.65 -4.12 -6.15
C GLU A 244 -10.32 -2.93 -7.06
N THR A 245 -10.81 -1.73 -6.70
CA THR A 245 -10.60 -0.50 -7.49
C THR A 245 -10.06 0.63 -6.61
N PRO A 246 -8.75 0.69 -6.35
CA PRO A 246 -8.15 1.73 -5.53
C PRO A 246 -8.46 3.13 -6.09
N GLY A 247 -9.18 3.94 -5.32
CA GLY A 247 -9.63 5.30 -5.72
C GLY A 247 -11.13 5.51 -5.72
N SER A 248 -11.94 4.46 -5.73
CA SER A 248 -13.42 4.53 -5.72
C SER A 248 -14.02 4.83 -4.35
N ALA A 249 -13.28 4.66 -3.27
CA ALA A 249 -13.76 4.75 -1.89
C ALA A 249 -13.85 6.18 -1.35
N ALA A 250 -14.69 7.03 -1.94
CA ALA A 250 -14.83 8.42 -1.49
C ALA A 250 -15.62 8.56 -0.16
N ASN A 251 -16.51 7.62 0.16
CA ASN A 251 -17.50 7.76 1.24
C ASN A 251 -17.50 6.63 2.29
N ILE A 252 -16.57 5.68 2.22
CA ILE A 252 -16.49 4.63 3.24
C ILE A 252 -15.91 5.22 4.51
N PRO A 253 -16.53 5.07 5.69
CA PRO A 253 -15.95 5.49 6.97
C PRO A 253 -14.81 4.53 7.34
N LEU A 254 -13.72 4.53 6.56
CA LEU A 254 -12.68 3.53 6.61
C LEU A 254 -11.34 4.04 6.16
N ASP A 255 -10.32 3.63 6.89
CA ASP A 255 -8.95 3.63 6.39
C ASP A 255 -8.58 2.33 5.65
N VAL A 256 -9.51 1.78 4.87
CA VAL A 256 -9.26 0.64 3.97
C VAL A 256 -8.16 0.97 2.97
N LYS A 257 -8.08 2.26 2.56
CA LYS A 257 -7.04 2.74 1.65
C LYS A 257 -5.62 2.53 2.20
N GLY A 258 -5.43 2.61 3.53
CA GLY A 258 -4.13 2.36 4.16
C GLY A 258 -3.80 0.88 4.21
N THR A 259 -4.63 0.07 4.82
CA THR A 259 -4.28 -1.32 5.18
C THR A 259 -4.33 -2.27 3.98
N ALA A 260 -5.37 -2.23 3.14
CA ALA A 260 -5.44 -3.07 1.94
C ALA A 260 -4.35 -2.72 0.93
N PHE A 261 -4.04 -1.42 0.79
CA PHE A 261 -2.98 -0.95 -0.08
C PHE A 261 -1.59 -1.30 0.46
N GLN A 262 -1.36 -1.18 1.77
CA GLN A 262 -0.12 -1.61 2.42
C GLN A 262 0.15 -3.10 2.22
N GLN A 263 -0.86 -3.95 2.36
CA GLN A 263 -0.70 -5.39 2.12
C GLN A 263 -0.43 -5.73 0.64
N ARG A 264 -0.98 -4.95 -0.31
CA ARG A 264 -0.65 -5.12 -1.73
C ARG A 264 0.80 -4.77 -2.02
N VAL A 265 1.32 -3.70 -1.40
CA VAL A 265 2.74 -3.31 -1.49
C VAL A 265 3.64 -4.37 -0.85
N TRP A 266 3.28 -4.88 0.30
CA TRP A 266 4.08 -5.89 1.02
C TRP A 266 4.11 -7.25 0.33
N ARG A 267 3.05 -7.64 -0.39
CA ARG A 267 3.07 -8.86 -1.22
C ARG A 267 3.96 -8.74 -2.46
N SER A 268 4.10 -7.54 -3.03
CA SER A 268 5.04 -7.32 -4.15
C SER A 268 6.51 -7.39 -3.73
N GLU A 269 6.81 -7.15 -2.45
CA GLU A 269 8.16 -7.32 -1.87
C GLU A 269 8.49 -8.79 -1.52
N SER A 270 7.49 -9.66 -1.38
CA SER A 270 7.68 -11.09 -1.02
C SER A 270 7.95 -11.99 -2.23
N VAL A 271 8.13 -11.44 -3.43
CA VAL A 271 8.55 -12.15 -4.65
C VAL A 271 9.97 -11.70 -5.02
N VAL A 272 10.92 -12.00 -4.14
CA VAL A 272 12.36 -12.01 -4.44
C VAL A 272 12.88 -13.42 -4.23
#